data_18841fe70d22c96c71de6e61b330ef4b
#
_entry.id   18841fe70d22c96c71de6e61b330ef4b
#
_cell.length_a   1.000
_cell.length_b   1.000
_cell.length_c   1.000
_cell.angle_alpha   90.00
_cell.angle_beta   90.00
_cell.angle_gamma   90.00
#
_symmetry.space_group_name_H-M   'P 1'
#
loop_
_entity.id
_entity.type
_entity.pdbx_description
1 polymer ?
#
loop_
_entity_poly.entity_id
_entity_poly.type
_entity_poly.pdbx_seq_one_letter_code
_entity_poly.pdbx_strand_id
1 'polypeptide(L)'
;SGRWLVGHNIGVDWRLLHRRCPSIAPAGLIDTLRLARAYRIDAGGNSLTRLLEHLDLTATVTRAVPDGQPHRALWDATGAAILLGGLVTRRWPAGVALAGLCAVAALPDFASTPAPDTLF
;
A
#
# COMPACT_ATOMS: atom_id res chain seq x y z
N SER A 1 -6.09 16.32 -6.74
CA SER A 1 -4.78 15.95 -6.27
C SER A 1 -3.96 15.16 -7.28
N GLY A 2 -4.47 14.15 -7.93
CA GLY A 2 -3.77 13.40 -8.97
C GLY A 2 -2.58 12.56 -8.50
N ARG A 3 -2.36 12.43 -7.20
CA ARG A 3 -1.28 11.60 -6.66
C ARG A 3 -1.80 10.19 -6.37
N TRP A 4 -0.89 9.24 -6.45
CA TRP A 4 -1.20 7.87 -6.07
C TRP A 4 -1.05 7.70 -4.56
N LEU A 5 -1.97 6.96 -3.96
CA LEU A 5 -1.87 6.58 -2.56
C LEU A 5 -1.41 5.13 -2.47
N VAL A 6 -0.52 4.87 -1.52
CA VAL A 6 0.05 3.55 -1.28
C VAL A 6 -0.30 3.11 0.13
N GLY A 7 -0.72 1.88 0.29
CA GLY A 7 -0.99 1.32 1.60
C GLY A 7 -1.04 -0.20 1.55
N HIS A 8 -1.07 -0.80 2.73
CA HIS A 8 -1.21 -2.25 2.86
C HIS A 8 -2.66 -2.55 3.22
N ASN A 9 -3.38 -3.24 2.34
CA ASN A 9 -4.81 -3.43 2.42
C ASN A 9 -5.55 -2.08 2.36
N ILE A 10 -5.14 -1.24 1.42
CA ILE A 10 -5.51 0.18 1.38
C ILE A 10 -7.01 0.41 1.14
N GLY A 11 -7.72 -0.56 0.60
CA GLY A 11 -9.15 -0.42 0.37
C GLY A 11 -9.93 -0.12 1.65
N VAL A 12 -9.50 -0.69 2.76
CA VAL A 12 -10.12 -0.43 4.07
C VAL A 12 -9.85 1.01 4.50
N ASP A 13 -8.59 1.42 4.43
CA ASP A 13 -8.20 2.78 4.83
C ASP A 13 -8.81 3.83 3.91
N TRP A 14 -8.90 3.52 2.62
CA TRP A 14 -9.49 4.43 1.64
C TRP A 14 -10.95 4.73 1.95
N ARG A 15 -11.73 3.72 2.32
CA ARG A 15 -13.14 3.96 2.66
C ARG A 15 -13.30 4.93 3.80
N LEU A 16 -12.46 4.79 4.84
CA LEU A 16 -12.48 5.70 5.97
C LEU A 16 -12.03 7.09 5.58
N LEU A 17 -10.94 7.20 4.83
CA LEU A 17 -10.40 8.48 4.41
C LEU A 17 -11.39 9.22 3.52
N HIS A 18 -11.97 8.54 2.55
CA HIS A 18 -12.92 9.16 1.63
C HIS A 18 -14.18 9.65 2.34
N ARG A 19 -14.62 8.90 3.34
CA ARG A 19 -15.79 9.29 4.14
C ARG A 19 -15.52 10.57 4.92
N ARG A 20 -14.31 10.69 5.47
CA ARG A 20 -13.94 11.85 6.29
C ARG A 20 -13.46 13.04 5.47
N CYS A 21 -12.85 12.77 4.36
CA CYS A 21 -12.23 13.78 3.49
C CYS A 21 -12.64 13.54 2.04
N PRO A 22 -13.94 13.77 1.70
CA PRO A 22 -14.42 13.43 0.35
C PRO A 22 -13.79 14.26 -0.76
N SER A 23 -13.14 15.37 -0.44
CA SER A 23 -12.44 16.18 -1.44
C SER A 23 -11.10 15.58 -1.90
N ILE A 24 -10.58 14.58 -1.21
CA ILE A 24 -9.36 13.92 -1.63
C ILE A 24 -9.67 13.03 -2.83
N ALA A 25 -9.01 13.32 -3.95
CA ALA A 25 -9.22 12.60 -5.21
C ALA A 25 -7.89 12.08 -5.75
N PRO A 26 -7.42 10.91 -5.31
CA PRO A 26 -6.17 10.35 -5.82
C PRO A 26 -6.34 9.87 -7.25
N ALA A 27 -5.21 9.80 -7.98
CA ALA A 27 -5.19 9.22 -9.31
C ALA A 27 -5.44 7.70 -9.25
N GLY A 28 -5.05 7.06 -8.17
CA GLY A 28 -5.29 5.65 -7.96
C GLY A 28 -4.76 5.19 -6.61
N LEU A 29 -5.01 3.94 -6.29
CA LEU A 29 -4.59 3.31 -5.04
C LEU A 29 -3.71 2.12 -5.36
N ILE A 30 -2.52 2.10 -4.77
CA ILE A 30 -1.58 0.97 -4.88
C ILE A 30 -1.65 0.19 -3.56
N ASP A 31 -1.92 -1.11 -3.66
CA ASP A 31 -2.06 -1.97 -2.50
C ASP A 31 -0.91 -2.97 -2.44
N THR A 32 -0.05 -2.82 -1.45
CA THR A 32 1.08 -3.73 -1.26
C THR A 32 0.63 -5.15 -0.89
N LEU A 33 -0.54 -5.30 -0.31
CA LEU A 33 -1.12 -6.63 -0.05
C LEU A 33 -1.41 -7.36 -1.37
N ARG A 34 -2.00 -6.67 -2.35
CA ARG A 34 -2.24 -7.26 -3.66
C ARG A 34 -0.94 -7.67 -4.33
N LEU A 35 0.07 -6.82 -4.25
CA LEU A 35 1.38 -7.10 -4.84
C LEU A 35 2.02 -8.32 -4.20
N ALA A 36 2.02 -8.41 -2.88
CA ALA A 36 2.58 -9.54 -2.17
C ALA A 36 1.86 -10.84 -2.52
N ARG A 37 0.53 -10.81 -2.61
CA ARG A 37 -0.27 -11.98 -2.98
C ARG A 37 0.00 -12.42 -4.41
N ALA A 38 0.16 -11.47 -5.33
CA ALA A 38 0.42 -11.77 -6.73
C ALA A 38 1.71 -12.55 -6.92
N TYR A 39 2.72 -12.27 -6.10
CA TYR A 39 4.03 -12.95 -6.17
C TYR A 39 4.21 -14.02 -5.10
N ARG A 40 3.14 -14.36 -4.39
CA ARG A 40 3.10 -15.48 -3.45
C ARG A 40 4.27 -15.46 -2.48
N ILE A 41 4.51 -14.31 -1.87
CA ILE A 41 5.57 -14.17 -0.87
C ILE A 41 5.24 -15.06 0.33
N ASP A 42 6.15 -15.96 0.66
CA ASP A 42 5.97 -16.89 1.79
C ASP A 42 6.62 -16.34 3.04
N ALA A 43 5.88 -15.48 3.74
CA ALA A 43 6.35 -14.84 4.97
C ALA A 43 5.61 -15.37 6.21
N GLY A 44 4.86 -16.46 6.07
CA GLY A 44 4.02 -16.97 7.15
C GLY A 44 2.73 -16.20 7.30
N GLY A 45 2.37 -15.41 6.30
CA GLY A 45 1.20 -14.55 6.27
C GLY A 45 1.51 -13.28 5.49
N ASN A 46 0.49 -12.49 5.20
CA ASN A 46 0.63 -11.28 4.38
C ASN A 46 0.41 -10.00 5.17
N SER A 47 0.55 -10.04 6.51
CA SER A 47 0.50 -8.80 7.28
C SER A 47 1.70 -7.92 6.95
N LEU A 48 1.54 -6.62 7.14
CA LEU A 48 2.62 -5.67 6.89
C LEU A 48 3.88 -6.03 7.70
N THR A 49 3.73 -6.31 8.98
CA THR A 49 4.87 -6.64 9.84
C THR A 49 5.59 -7.90 9.41
N ARG A 50 4.85 -8.95 9.03
CA ARG A 50 5.45 -10.19 8.56
C ARG A 50 6.21 -10.02 7.26
N LEU A 51 5.64 -9.26 6.32
CA LEU A 51 6.31 -9.00 5.04
C LEU A 51 7.57 -8.17 5.23
N LEU A 52 7.52 -7.16 6.09
CA LEU A 52 8.70 -6.34 6.40
C LEU A 52 9.80 -7.19 7.04
N GLU A 53 9.45 -8.07 7.96
CA GLU A 53 10.42 -8.99 8.57
C GLU A 53 11.00 -9.94 7.55
N HIS A 54 10.17 -10.49 6.69
CA HIS A 54 10.61 -11.44 5.66
C HIS A 54 11.61 -10.81 4.69
N LEU A 55 11.39 -9.54 4.33
CA LEU A 55 12.28 -8.80 3.43
C LEU A 55 13.41 -8.08 4.16
N ASP A 56 13.51 -8.25 5.47
CA ASP A 56 14.54 -7.61 6.31
C ASP A 56 14.48 -6.07 6.22
N LEU A 57 13.26 -5.53 6.24
CA LEU A 57 13.01 -4.10 6.10
C LEU A 57 12.52 -3.43 7.39
N THR A 58 12.28 -4.20 8.45
CA THR A 58 11.75 -3.66 9.70
C THR A 58 12.66 -2.57 10.28
N ALA A 59 13.97 -2.78 10.27
CA ALA A 59 14.92 -1.80 10.77
C ALA A 59 14.89 -0.51 9.95
N THR A 60 14.66 -0.61 8.64
CA THR A 60 14.55 0.55 7.77
C THR A 60 13.35 1.41 8.16
N VAL A 61 12.21 0.77 8.45
CA VAL A 61 11.01 1.50 8.91
C VAL A 61 11.28 2.15 10.27
N THR A 62 11.89 1.41 11.18
CA THR A 62 12.20 1.91 12.53
C THR A 62 13.11 3.13 12.47
N ARG A 63 14.12 3.13 11.58
CA ARG A 63 14.99 4.28 11.40
C ARG A 63 14.25 5.48 10.83
N ALA A 64 13.29 5.25 9.93
CA ALA A 64 12.50 6.31 9.31
C ALA A 64 11.49 6.92 10.30
N VAL A 65 10.99 6.12 11.24
CA VAL A 65 9.99 6.55 12.23
C VAL A 65 10.41 6.05 13.61
N PRO A 66 11.45 6.66 14.21
CA PRO A 66 12.06 6.14 15.45
C PRO A 66 11.09 6.03 16.62
N ASP A 67 10.11 6.95 16.70
CA ASP A 67 9.13 6.97 17.78
C ASP A 67 7.84 6.24 17.41
N GLY A 68 7.80 5.65 16.21
CA GLY A 68 6.62 4.94 15.74
C GLY A 68 6.58 3.50 16.23
N GLN A 69 5.40 2.92 16.15
CA GLN A 69 5.17 1.53 16.52
C GLN A 69 4.25 0.88 15.49
N PRO A 70 4.37 -0.45 15.27
CA PRO A 70 3.43 -1.17 14.42
C PRO A 70 1.98 -0.90 14.83
N HIS A 71 1.09 -0.88 13.86
CA HIS A 71 -0.33 -0.56 14.01
C HIS A 71 -0.62 0.89 14.38
N ARG A 72 0.38 1.76 14.33
CA ARG A 72 0.20 3.20 14.37
C ARG A 72 0.25 3.74 12.94
N ALA A 73 -0.59 4.74 12.66
CA ALA A 73 -0.82 5.22 11.29
C ALA A 73 0.46 5.59 10.54
N LEU A 74 1.35 6.36 11.18
CA LEU A 74 2.58 6.80 10.52
C LEU A 74 3.53 5.62 10.27
N TRP A 75 3.68 4.73 11.24
CA TRP A 75 4.53 3.56 11.08
C TRP A 75 4.01 2.66 9.94
N ASP A 76 2.70 2.43 9.91
CA ASP A 76 2.08 1.57 8.91
C ASP A 76 2.17 2.20 7.50
N ALA A 77 1.94 3.51 7.38
CA ALA A 77 2.06 4.20 6.10
C ALA A 77 3.49 4.18 5.59
N THR A 78 4.46 4.47 6.46
CA THR A 78 5.88 4.43 6.12
C THR A 78 6.31 3.01 5.77
N GLY A 79 5.85 2.03 6.55
CA GLY A 79 6.10 0.61 6.30
C GLY A 79 5.58 0.16 4.95
N ALA A 80 4.37 0.58 4.57
CA ALA A 80 3.81 0.23 3.28
C ALA A 80 4.63 0.81 2.12
N ALA A 81 5.08 2.07 2.25
CA ALA A 81 5.91 2.70 1.23
C ALA A 81 7.26 1.98 1.08
N ILE A 82 7.89 1.63 2.18
CA ILE A 82 9.17 0.91 2.18
C ILE A 82 8.97 -0.51 1.64
N LEU A 83 7.89 -1.18 2.03
CA LEU A 83 7.55 -2.50 1.52
C LEU A 83 7.34 -2.46 0.01
N LEU A 84 6.64 -1.46 -0.51
CA LEU A 84 6.46 -1.30 -1.95
C LEU A 84 7.80 -1.25 -2.66
N GLY A 85 8.71 -0.42 -2.18
CA GLY A 85 10.06 -0.32 -2.75
C GLY A 85 10.79 -1.66 -2.75
N GLY A 86 10.72 -2.41 -1.65
CA GLY A 86 11.34 -3.72 -1.54
C GLY A 86 10.75 -4.75 -2.49
N LEU A 87 9.42 -4.80 -2.60
CA LEU A 87 8.74 -5.72 -3.50
C LEU A 87 9.03 -5.40 -4.97
N VAL A 88 9.00 -4.10 -5.32
CA VAL A 88 9.30 -3.64 -6.68
C VAL A 88 10.73 -3.99 -7.06
N THR A 89 11.69 -3.73 -6.19
CA THR A 89 13.10 -4.03 -6.46
C THR A 89 13.32 -5.53 -6.68
N ARG A 90 12.65 -6.37 -5.90
CA ARG A 90 12.77 -7.82 -6.04
C ARG A 90 12.14 -8.33 -7.34
N ARG A 91 10.97 -7.81 -7.67
CA ARG A 91 10.25 -8.30 -8.86
C ARG A 91 10.77 -7.71 -10.15
N TRP A 92 11.17 -6.46 -10.13
CA TRP A 92 11.64 -5.72 -11.31
C TRP A 92 12.98 -5.05 -11.00
N PRO A 93 14.08 -5.81 -10.94
CA PRO A 93 15.38 -5.23 -10.57
C PRO A 93 15.83 -4.08 -11.49
N ALA A 94 15.37 -4.09 -12.75
CA ALA A 94 15.68 -3.02 -13.69
C ALA A 94 14.64 -1.91 -13.69
N GLY A 95 13.67 -1.97 -12.78
CA GLY A 95 12.59 -0.98 -12.69
C GLY A 95 11.31 -1.43 -13.38
N VAL A 96 10.24 -0.71 -13.12
CA VAL A 96 8.94 -0.97 -13.72
C VAL A 96 8.22 0.35 -13.97
N ALA A 97 7.53 0.47 -15.10
CA ALA A 97 6.68 1.62 -15.36
C ALA A 97 5.44 1.58 -14.45
N LEU A 98 4.85 2.74 -14.19
CA LEU A 98 3.65 2.82 -13.35
C LEU A 98 2.53 1.92 -13.88
N ALA A 99 2.33 1.87 -15.19
CA ALA A 99 1.30 1.01 -15.78
C ALA A 99 1.52 -0.47 -15.46
N GLY A 100 2.77 -0.93 -15.48
CA GLY A 100 3.10 -2.32 -15.13
C GLY A 100 2.86 -2.62 -13.66
N LEU A 101 3.19 -1.68 -12.77
CA LEU A 101 2.92 -1.82 -11.35
C LEU A 101 1.40 -1.82 -11.09
N CYS A 102 0.67 -0.92 -11.71
CA CYS A 102 -0.77 -0.82 -11.55
C CYS A 102 -1.50 -2.07 -12.00
N ALA A 103 -1.02 -2.73 -13.05
CA ALA A 103 -1.64 -3.95 -13.54
C ALA A 103 -1.71 -5.04 -12.46
N VAL A 104 -0.77 -5.02 -11.51
CA VAL A 104 -0.69 -6.03 -10.44
C VAL A 104 -1.21 -5.49 -9.12
N ALA A 105 -0.91 -4.26 -8.78
CA ALA A 105 -1.06 -3.75 -7.42
C ALA A 105 -2.16 -2.69 -7.25
N ALA A 106 -2.67 -2.09 -8.32
CA ALA A 106 -3.72 -1.09 -8.18
C ALA A 106 -5.05 -1.73 -7.82
N LEU A 107 -5.84 -1.04 -7.01
CA LEU A 107 -7.23 -1.43 -6.78
C LEU A 107 -8.03 -1.08 -8.05
N PRO A 108 -8.58 -2.07 -8.76
CA PRO A 108 -9.16 -1.83 -10.07
C PRO A 108 -10.44 -1.00 -10.04
N ASP A 109 -11.20 -1.08 -8.97
CA ASP A 109 -12.55 -0.53 -8.93
C ASP A 109 -12.68 0.74 -8.10
N PHE A 110 -11.59 1.31 -7.62
CA PHE A 110 -11.71 2.50 -6.78
C PHE A 110 -12.29 3.68 -7.57
N ALA A 111 -11.91 3.81 -8.85
CA ALA A 111 -12.39 4.91 -9.71
C ALA A 111 -13.83 4.71 -10.15
N SER A 112 -14.34 3.49 -10.16
CA SER A 112 -15.72 3.18 -10.48
C SER A 112 -16.57 2.95 -9.24
N THR A 113 -16.04 3.28 -8.07
CA THR A 113 -16.80 3.26 -6.83
C THR A 113 -18.05 4.11 -7.01
N PRO A 114 -19.23 3.61 -6.63
CA PRO A 114 -20.46 4.37 -6.76
C PRO A 114 -20.36 5.73 -6.09
N ALA A 115 -21.18 6.67 -6.55
CA ALA A 115 -21.21 8.00 -5.96
C ALA A 115 -21.28 7.90 -4.43
N PRO A 116 -20.65 8.83 -3.70
CA PRO A 116 -20.61 8.74 -2.24
C PRO A 116 -21.98 8.62 -1.59
N ASP A 117 -23.00 9.20 -2.19
CA ASP A 117 -24.36 9.13 -1.66
C ASP A 117 -24.94 7.71 -1.72
N THR A 118 -24.41 6.83 -2.55
CA THR A 118 -24.87 5.45 -2.61
C THR A 118 -24.10 4.53 -1.68
N LEU A 119 -22.91 4.93 -1.24
CA LEU A 119 -22.06 4.15 -0.36
C LEU A 119 -22.17 4.59 1.09
N PHE A 120 -22.42 5.84 1.28
CA PHE A 120 -22.34 6.46 2.57
C PHE A 120 -23.60 7.27 2.89
#